data_ad3528cb6034203fb733e238afe2ed2f
#
_entry.id   ad3528cb6034203fb733e238afe2ed2f
#
_cell.length_a   1.000
_cell.length_b   1.000
_cell.length_c   1.000
_cell.angle_alpha   90.00
_cell.angle_beta   90.00
_cell.angle_gamma   90.00
#
_symmetry.space_group_name_H-M   'P 1'
#
loop_
_entity.id
_entity.type
_entity.pdbx_description
1 polymer ?
#
loop_
_entity_poly.entity_id
_entity_poly.type
_entity_poly.pdbx_seq_one_letter_code
_entity_poly.pdbx_strand_id
1 'polypeptide(L)'
;RDLVRSRGLGDVYKRQQERFVKIAQAYHSIHLDIMIRKSREKRSSSRYLGELGEKLTDLKLKVTRVRLEDDPYKTRVNGTTPQFFVKQVLTLTDASGNLVTMSIPSKNPSAVSCTLSGIEHEYRLGDIIYVASAKVSRRYESYGSKYTRLSHVKFASLNV
;
A
#
# COMPACT_ATOMS: atom_id res chain seq x y z
N ARG A 1 -51.95 -32.47 -9.83
CA ARG A 1 -52.17 -31.05 -10.24
C ARG A 1 -51.41 -30.08 -9.30
N ASP A 2 -51.43 -30.27 -7.99
CA ASP A 2 -50.76 -29.37 -7.07
C ASP A 2 -49.23 -29.43 -7.15
N LEU A 3 -48.67 -30.59 -7.48
CA LEU A 3 -47.22 -30.75 -7.71
C LEU A 3 -46.72 -29.97 -8.94
N VAL A 4 -47.54 -29.88 -9.98
CA VAL A 4 -47.19 -29.11 -11.19
C VAL A 4 -47.26 -27.60 -10.92
N ARG A 5 -48.24 -27.14 -10.15
CA ARG A 5 -48.33 -25.76 -9.68
C ARG A 5 -47.15 -25.38 -8.76
N SER A 6 -46.81 -26.25 -7.87
CA SER A 6 -45.65 -26.05 -6.96
C SER A 6 -44.34 -25.92 -7.72
N ARG A 7 -44.12 -26.74 -8.75
CA ARG A 7 -42.95 -26.64 -9.60
C ARG A 7 -42.90 -25.32 -10.38
N GLY A 8 -44.04 -24.88 -10.95
CA GLY A 8 -44.12 -23.61 -11.68
C GLY A 8 -43.83 -22.40 -10.79
N LEU A 9 -44.33 -22.40 -9.55
CA LEU A 9 -44.06 -21.34 -8.58
C LEU A 9 -42.58 -21.34 -8.13
N GLY A 10 -41.98 -22.51 -7.95
CA GLY A 10 -40.56 -22.64 -7.62
C GLY A 10 -39.66 -22.10 -8.73
N ASP A 11 -39.98 -22.36 -10.00
CA ASP A 11 -39.22 -21.86 -11.14
C ASP A 11 -39.34 -20.34 -11.27
N VAL A 12 -40.51 -19.76 -11.07
CA VAL A 12 -40.73 -18.31 -11.08
C VAL A 12 -39.93 -17.65 -9.95
N TYR A 13 -39.95 -18.24 -8.76
CA TYR A 13 -39.22 -17.73 -7.62
C TYR A 13 -37.69 -17.76 -7.83
N LYS A 14 -37.19 -18.84 -8.39
CA LYS A 14 -35.78 -19.00 -8.76
C LYS A 14 -35.33 -17.96 -9.78
N ARG A 15 -36.12 -17.71 -10.83
CA ARG A 15 -35.85 -16.68 -11.84
C ARG A 15 -35.82 -15.29 -11.23
N GLN A 16 -36.71 -14.98 -10.29
CA GLN A 16 -36.70 -13.71 -9.58
C GLN A 16 -35.43 -13.56 -8.73
N GLN A 17 -34.99 -14.59 -8.00
CA GLN A 17 -33.76 -14.57 -7.24
C GLN A 17 -32.55 -14.38 -8.13
N GLU A 18 -32.48 -15.04 -9.27
CA GLU A 18 -31.39 -14.86 -10.24
C GLU A 18 -31.33 -13.44 -10.80
N ARG A 19 -32.49 -12.80 -11.03
CA ARG A 19 -32.56 -11.40 -11.46
C ARG A 19 -32.03 -10.46 -10.34
N PHE A 20 -32.41 -10.65 -9.10
CA PHE A 20 -31.91 -9.88 -7.97
C PHE A 20 -30.41 -10.00 -7.80
N VAL A 21 -29.86 -11.20 -7.92
CA VAL A 21 -28.43 -11.44 -7.85
C VAL A 21 -27.69 -10.70 -8.96
N LYS A 22 -28.18 -10.76 -10.19
CA LYS A 22 -27.59 -10.02 -11.33
C LYS A 22 -27.62 -8.52 -11.14
N ILE A 23 -28.73 -7.97 -10.63
CA ILE A 23 -28.86 -6.55 -10.34
C ILE A 23 -27.88 -6.14 -9.22
N ALA A 24 -27.77 -6.92 -8.16
CA ALA A 24 -26.85 -6.67 -7.06
C ALA A 24 -25.39 -6.71 -7.52
N GLN A 25 -25.03 -7.68 -8.37
CA GLN A 25 -23.69 -7.79 -8.95
C GLN A 25 -23.35 -6.59 -9.85
N ALA A 26 -24.29 -6.17 -10.70
CA ALA A 26 -24.11 -4.99 -11.55
C ALA A 26 -23.95 -3.72 -10.72
N TYR A 27 -24.73 -3.54 -9.67
CA TYR A 27 -24.61 -2.40 -8.75
C TYR A 27 -23.26 -2.38 -8.04
N HIS A 28 -22.82 -3.52 -7.55
CA HIS A 28 -21.52 -3.67 -6.90
C HIS A 28 -20.37 -3.35 -7.85
N SER A 29 -20.41 -3.83 -9.09
CA SER A 29 -19.42 -3.55 -10.13
C SER A 29 -19.33 -2.05 -10.44
N ILE A 30 -20.47 -1.37 -10.60
CA ILE A 30 -20.52 0.08 -10.82
C ILE A 30 -19.92 0.83 -9.62
N HIS A 31 -20.27 0.41 -8.41
CA HIS A 31 -19.72 1.04 -7.19
C HIS A 31 -18.21 0.89 -7.09
N LEU A 32 -17.67 -0.29 -7.41
CA LEU A 32 -16.23 -0.52 -7.47
C LEU A 32 -15.55 0.34 -8.52
N ASP A 33 -16.13 0.45 -9.71
CA ASP A 33 -15.60 1.29 -10.79
C ASP A 33 -15.52 2.76 -10.38
N ILE A 34 -16.56 3.27 -9.71
CA ILE A 34 -16.58 4.63 -9.18
C ILE A 34 -15.49 4.82 -8.12
N MET A 35 -15.32 3.88 -7.20
CA MET A 35 -14.28 3.94 -6.17
C MET A 35 -12.89 3.92 -6.77
N ILE A 36 -12.64 3.05 -7.75
CA ILE A 36 -11.35 2.96 -8.46
C ILE A 36 -11.05 4.27 -9.17
N ARG A 37 -12.02 4.84 -9.88
CA ARG A 37 -11.88 6.11 -10.59
C ARG A 37 -11.55 7.26 -9.63
N LYS A 38 -12.29 7.41 -8.55
CA LYS A 38 -12.02 8.42 -7.51
C LYS A 38 -10.64 8.25 -6.90
N SER A 39 -10.21 7.02 -6.65
CA SER A 39 -8.89 6.73 -6.13
C SER A 39 -7.77 7.10 -7.13
N ARG A 40 -7.98 6.84 -8.42
CA ARG A 40 -7.05 7.24 -9.49
C ARG A 40 -6.96 8.75 -9.63
N GLU A 41 -8.08 9.46 -9.62
CA GLU A 41 -8.14 10.93 -9.66
C GLU A 41 -7.40 11.54 -8.47
N LYS A 42 -7.62 11.01 -7.28
CA LYS A 42 -6.92 11.45 -6.07
C LYS A 42 -5.41 11.24 -6.17
N ARG A 43 -4.95 10.11 -6.71
CA ARG A 43 -3.53 9.83 -6.91
C ARG A 43 -2.91 10.66 -8.03
N SER A 44 -3.67 10.93 -9.10
CA SER A 44 -3.18 11.76 -10.21
C SER A 44 -2.99 13.23 -9.81
N SER A 45 -3.61 13.71 -8.73
CA SER A 45 -3.41 15.05 -8.19
C SER A 45 -2.14 15.20 -7.36
N SER A 46 -1.41 14.13 -7.13
CA SER A 46 -0.15 14.14 -6.38
C SER A 46 0.91 15.01 -7.06
N ARG A 47 1.63 15.79 -6.26
CA ARG A 47 2.76 16.63 -6.69
C ARG A 47 4.03 16.20 -5.96
N TYR A 48 5.18 16.55 -6.54
CA TYR A 48 6.45 16.33 -5.86
C TYR A 48 6.60 17.22 -4.63
N LEU A 49 7.15 16.68 -3.55
CA LEU A 49 7.35 17.37 -2.27
C LEU A 49 8.64 18.18 -2.20
N GLY A 50 9.24 18.54 -3.28
CA GLY A 50 10.45 19.33 -3.28
C GLY A 50 11.34 19.00 -4.46
N GLU A 51 12.45 19.69 -4.52
CA GLU A 51 13.45 19.48 -5.56
C GLU A 51 14.38 18.31 -5.22
N LEU A 52 14.99 17.74 -6.23
CA LEU A 52 15.95 16.65 -6.08
C LEU A 52 17.12 17.09 -5.16
N GLY A 53 17.36 16.34 -4.10
CA GLY A 53 18.41 16.65 -3.13
C GLY A 53 17.98 17.63 -2.02
N GLU A 54 16.79 18.16 -2.06
CA GLU A 54 16.27 19.06 -1.04
C GLU A 54 16.03 18.33 0.28
N LYS A 55 16.33 19.00 1.38
CA LYS A 55 16.02 18.52 2.72
C LYS A 55 14.64 18.99 3.14
N LEU A 56 13.77 18.03 3.45
CA LEU A 56 12.42 18.29 3.96
C LEU A 56 12.40 18.08 5.48
N THR A 57 11.60 18.87 6.18
CA THR A 57 11.47 18.81 7.62
C THR A 57 9.99 18.81 8.04
N ASP A 58 9.72 18.26 9.25
CA ASP A 58 8.40 18.29 9.88
C ASP A 58 7.28 17.72 9.00
N LEU A 59 7.47 16.52 8.49
CA LEU A 59 6.50 15.82 7.67
C LEU A 59 5.60 14.94 8.53
N LYS A 60 4.30 15.01 8.25
CA LYS A 60 3.30 14.08 8.78
C LYS A 60 2.77 13.24 7.63
N LEU A 61 3.04 11.95 7.67
CA LEU A 61 2.75 11.05 6.57
C LEU A 61 1.90 9.86 7.05
N LYS A 62 0.92 9.48 6.25
CA LYS A 62 0.07 8.31 6.51
C LYS A 62 0.46 7.17 5.60
N VAL A 63 0.66 5.99 6.17
CA VAL A 63 1.00 4.78 5.42
C VAL A 63 -0.21 4.27 4.64
N THR A 64 -0.07 4.20 3.32
CA THR A 64 -1.12 3.71 2.42
C THR A 64 -0.79 2.37 1.79
N ARG A 65 0.47 1.97 1.75
CA ARG A 65 0.92 0.67 1.25
C ARG A 65 2.19 0.23 1.97
N VAL A 66 2.26 -1.03 2.28
CA VAL A 66 3.44 -1.68 2.87
C VAL A 66 3.84 -2.84 1.99
N ARG A 67 5.13 -2.93 1.68
CA ARG A 67 5.69 -4.01 0.89
C ARG A 67 7.01 -4.45 1.50
N LEU A 68 7.27 -5.74 1.51
CA LEU A 68 8.55 -6.30 1.92
C LEU A 68 9.38 -6.64 0.69
N GLU A 69 10.63 -6.27 0.72
CA GLU A 69 11.61 -6.59 -0.33
C GLU A 69 12.91 -7.08 0.28
N ASP A 70 13.57 -7.98 -0.44
CA ASP A 70 14.93 -8.35 -0.10
C ASP A 70 15.89 -7.19 -0.37
N ASP A 71 16.87 -7.02 0.49
CA ASP A 71 17.95 -6.06 0.28
C ASP A 71 19.16 -6.79 -0.34
N PRO A 72 19.31 -6.75 -1.67
CA PRO A 72 20.36 -7.51 -2.36
C PRO A 72 21.77 -7.02 -2.00
N TYR A 73 21.91 -5.79 -1.58
CA TYR A 73 23.21 -5.20 -1.21
C TYR A 73 23.71 -5.66 0.15
N LYS A 74 22.82 -6.16 0.97
CA LYS A 74 23.14 -6.65 2.32
C LYS A 74 23.11 -8.16 2.44
N THR A 75 22.68 -8.88 1.41
CA THR A 75 22.64 -10.34 1.42
C THR A 75 24.06 -10.89 1.60
N ARG A 76 24.24 -11.75 2.60
CA ARG A 76 25.51 -12.37 2.92
C ARG A 76 25.34 -13.87 3.01
N VAL A 77 26.38 -14.59 2.60
CA VAL A 77 26.50 -16.01 2.84
C VAL A 77 27.53 -16.20 3.94
N ASN A 78 27.09 -16.76 5.06
CA ASN A 78 27.96 -17.09 6.17
C ASN A 78 27.99 -18.60 6.34
N GLY A 79 29.10 -19.23 5.91
CA GLY A 79 29.19 -20.69 5.85
C GLY A 79 28.24 -21.27 4.82
N THR A 80 27.41 -22.22 5.22
CA THR A 80 26.42 -22.89 4.36
C THR A 80 25.02 -22.28 4.41
N THR A 81 24.78 -21.34 5.32
CA THR A 81 23.46 -20.73 5.52
C THR A 81 23.45 -19.32 4.94
N PRO A 82 22.64 -19.04 3.89
CA PRO A 82 22.50 -17.68 3.39
C PRO A 82 21.73 -16.83 4.40
N GLN A 83 22.22 -15.61 4.60
CA GLN A 83 21.57 -14.60 5.43
C GLN A 83 20.97 -13.52 4.55
N PHE A 84 19.68 -13.30 4.67
CA PHE A 84 18.95 -12.30 3.91
C PHE A 84 18.58 -11.13 4.81
N PHE A 85 18.71 -9.93 4.27
CA PHE A 85 18.21 -8.72 4.90
C PHE A 85 16.94 -8.30 4.19
N VAL A 86 15.93 -8.00 4.97
CA VAL A 86 14.62 -7.54 4.46
C VAL A 86 14.48 -6.06 4.72
N LYS A 87 13.98 -5.33 3.75
CA LYS A 87 13.58 -3.94 3.92
C LYS A 87 12.07 -3.79 3.76
N GLN A 88 11.50 -2.91 4.55
CA GLN A 88 10.10 -2.51 4.44
C GLN A 88 10.01 -1.28 3.54
N VAL A 89 9.30 -1.40 2.42
CA VAL A 89 9.06 -0.29 1.50
C VAL A 89 7.66 0.26 1.76
N LEU A 90 7.60 1.51 2.14
CA LEU A 90 6.36 2.21 2.46
C LEU A 90 5.97 3.18 1.36
N THR A 91 4.69 3.19 1.01
CA THR A 91 4.06 4.27 0.27
C THR A 91 3.20 5.07 1.24
N LEU A 92 3.41 6.37 1.29
CA LEU A 92 2.76 7.26 2.23
C LEU A 92 2.09 8.42 1.50
N THR A 93 1.16 9.07 2.17
CA THR A 93 0.54 10.29 1.70
C THR A 93 0.65 11.39 2.75
N ASP A 94 0.85 12.62 2.32
CA ASP A 94 0.76 13.78 3.19
C ASP A 94 -0.69 14.30 3.31
N ALA A 95 -0.89 15.40 4.03
CA ALA A 95 -2.21 16.00 4.21
C ALA A 95 -2.83 16.51 2.89
N SER A 96 -2.01 16.84 1.91
CA SER A 96 -2.44 17.30 0.58
C SER A 96 -2.67 16.17 -0.41
N GLY A 97 -2.40 14.91 -0.03
CA GLY A 97 -2.55 13.74 -0.89
C GLY A 97 -1.35 13.45 -1.79
N ASN A 98 -0.21 14.10 -1.56
CA ASN A 98 1.03 13.83 -2.30
C ASN A 98 1.61 12.48 -1.90
N LEU A 99 2.09 11.73 -2.89
CA LEU A 99 2.62 10.39 -2.68
C LEU A 99 4.11 10.43 -2.38
N VAL A 100 4.49 9.72 -1.34
CA VAL A 100 5.86 9.62 -0.85
C VAL A 100 6.22 8.15 -0.69
N THR A 101 7.44 7.80 -1.03
CA THR A 101 7.98 6.45 -0.81
C THR A 101 9.24 6.51 0.04
N MET A 102 9.41 5.54 0.92
CA MET A 102 10.64 5.38 1.69
C MET A 102 10.90 3.90 1.97
N SER A 103 12.15 3.57 2.24
CA SER A 103 12.55 2.22 2.62
C SER A 103 13.12 2.23 4.02
N ILE A 104 12.73 1.25 4.83
CA ILE A 104 13.27 1.04 6.17
C ILE A 104 14.02 -0.29 6.16
N PRO A 105 15.37 -0.26 6.17
CA PRO A 105 16.17 -1.47 6.15
C PRO A 105 16.12 -2.17 7.51
N SER A 106 16.24 -3.49 7.51
CA SER A 106 16.43 -4.24 8.75
C SER A 106 17.88 -4.10 9.24
N LYS A 107 18.07 -4.16 10.53
CA LYS A 107 19.42 -4.17 11.15
C LYS A 107 20.00 -5.57 11.20
N ASN A 108 19.15 -6.57 11.40
CA ASN A 108 19.56 -7.96 11.56
C ASN A 108 19.12 -8.80 10.37
N PRO A 109 19.92 -9.78 9.93
CA PRO A 109 19.54 -10.66 8.84
C PRO A 109 18.44 -11.62 9.25
N SER A 110 17.53 -11.92 8.33
CA SER A 110 16.60 -13.03 8.43
C SER A 110 17.21 -14.28 7.81
N ALA A 111 17.22 -15.40 8.51
CA ALA A 111 17.92 -16.60 8.05
C ALA A 111 17.14 -17.41 7.00
N VAL A 112 15.81 -17.33 6.96
CA VAL A 112 15.02 -18.32 6.20
C VAL A 112 13.83 -17.74 5.43
N SER A 113 13.36 -16.52 5.73
CA SER A 113 12.17 -15.98 5.07
C SER A 113 12.15 -14.47 5.04
N CYS A 114 11.48 -13.91 4.03
CA CYS A 114 11.14 -12.48 3.97
C CYS A 114 10.12 -12.12 5.05
N THR A 115 10.51 -12.22 6.31
CA THR A 115 9.70 -11.82 7.45
C THR A 115 10.17 -10.46 7.96
N LEU A 116 9.32 -9.78 8.70
CA LEU A 116 9.66 -8.53 9.38
C LEU A 116 10.65 -8.72 10.54
N SER A 117 11.16 -9.94 10.72
CA SER A 117 12.20 -10.26 11.69
C SER A 117 13.44 -9.38 11.46
N GLY A 118 13.89 -8.72 12.50
CA GLY A 118 15.03 -7.80 12.44
C GLY A 118 14.70 -6.37 12.02
N ILE A 119 13.47 -6.05 11.71
CA ILE A 119 13.01 -4.67 11.57
C ILE A 119 12.58 -4.18 12.95
N GLU A 120 13.15 -3.07 13.41
CA GLU A 120 12.89 -2.54 14.75
C GLU A 120 11.44 -2.11 14.93
N HIS A 121 10.80 -1.63 13.87
CA HIS A 121 9.45 -1.13 13.93
C HIS A 121 8.68 -1.55 12.68
N GLU A 122 7.62 -2.31 12.90
CA GLU A 122 6.70 -2.72 11.84
C GLU A 122 5.63 -1.64 11.63
N TYR A 123 5.63 -1.03 10.46
CA TYR A 123 4.57 -0.11 10.05
C TYR A 123 3.45 -0.85 9.34
N ARG A 124 2.22 -0.44 9.62
CA ARG A 124 1.01 -1.02 9.04
C ARG A 124 0.21 0.03 8.27
N LEU A 125 -0.71 -0.43 7.43
CA LEU A 125 -1.66 0.45 6.73
C LEU A 125 -2.42 1.33 7.72
N GLY A 126 -2.47 2.63 7.43
CA GLY A 126 -3.16 3.61 8.26
C GLY A 126 -2.31 4.24 9.35
N ASP A 127 -1.11 3.74 9.60
CA ASP A 127 -0.19 4.34 10.57
C ASP A 127 0.22 5.74 10.14
N ILE A 128 0.36 6.62 11.11
CA ILE A 128 0.83 7.99 10.90
C ILE A 128 2.27 8.07 11.36
N ILE A 129 3.14 8.53 10.47
CA ILE A 129 4.56 8.68 10.74
C ILE A 129 4.92 10.16 10.74
N TYR A 130 5.62 10.59 11.78
CA TYR A 130 6.18 11.92 11.90
C TYR A 130 7.65 11.89 11.55
N VAL A 131 8.03 12.61 10.51
CA VAL A 131 9.41 12.69 10.03
C VAL A 131 9.99 14.03 10.42
N ALA A 132 11.06 14.01 11.21
CA ALA A 132 11.78 15.23 11.60
C ALA A 132 12.56 15.82 10.43
N SER A 133 13.25 14.98 9.67
CA SER A 133 13.97 15.40 8.46
C SER A 133 14.15 14.24 7.49
N ALA A 134 14.16 14.56 6.21
CA ALA A 134 14.44 13.62 5.14
C ALA A 134 15.01 14.36 3.93
N LYS A 135 15.66 13.63 3.04
CA LYS A 135 16.21 14.16 1.80
C LYS A 135 15.46 13.58 0.61
N VAL A 136 15.13 14.40 -0.37
CA VAL A 136 14.55 13.94 -1.63
C VAL A 136 15.64 13.25 -2.45
N SER A 137 15.58 11.93 -2.55
CA SER A 137 16.56 11.15 -3.28
C SER A 137 16.18 10.92 -4.74
N ARG A 138 14.87 10.86 -5.01
CA ARG A 138 14.35 10.61 -6.35
C ARG A 138 12.95 11.16 -6.50
N ARG A 139 12.65 11.64 -7.70
CA ARG A 139 11.30 12.01 -8.14
C ARG A 139 10.96 11.18 -9.36
N TYR A 140 9.82 10.54 -9.37
CA TYR A 140 9.42 9.70 -10.49
C TYR A 140 7.90 9.69 -10.66
N GLU A 141 7.46 9.31 -11.84
CA GLU A 141 6.06 9.13 -12.17
C GLU A 141 5.79 7.67 -12.47
N SER A 142 4.71 7.14 -11.93
CA SER A 142 4.26 5.78 -12.14
C SER A 142 2.75 5.74 -12.27
N TYR A 143 2.26 5.15 -13.36
CA TYR A 143 0.82 5.05 -13.65
C TYR A 143 0.08 6.39 -13.54
N GLY A 144 0.69 7.48 -14.03
CA GLY A 144 0.11 8.81 -14.00
C GLY A 144 0.15 9.54 -12.66
N SER A 145 0.78 8.96 -11.65
CA SER A 145 0.94 9.56 -10.32
C SER A 145 2.39 9.92 -10.05
N LYS A 146 2.61 11.08 -9.43
CA LYS A 146 3.95 11.56 -9.08
C LYS A 146 4.32 11.11 -7.68
N TYR A 147 5.50 10.50 -7.56
CA TYR A 147 6.05 9.99 -6.31
C TYR A 147 7.35 10.71 -5.96
N THR A 148 7.50 11.03 -4.69
CA THR A 148 8.75 11.55 -4.12
C THR A 148 9.37 10.48 -3.25
N ARG A 149 10.58 10.04 -3.57
CA ARG A 149 11.32 9.09 -2.73
C ARG A 149 12.19 9.83 -1.75
N LEU A 150 12.06 9.49 -0.48
CA LEU A 150 12.85 10.04 0.61
C LEU A 150 13.97 9.10 1.03
N SER A 151 15.11 9.68 1.35
CA SER A 151 16.26 8.99 1.93
C SER A 151 16.76 9.74 3.16
N HIS A 152 17.66 9.14 3.94
CA HIS A 152 18.21 9.74 5.16
C HIS A 152 17.10 10.24 6.09
N VAL A 153 16.06 9.41 6.25
CA VAL A 153 14.89 9.75 7.04
C VAL A 153 15.23 9.67 8.53
N LYS A 154 14.97 10.77 9.24
CA LYS A 154 15.02 10.83 10.70
C LYS A 154 13.61 10.97 11.24
N PHE A 155 13.19 10.04 12.06
CA PHE A 155 11.88 10.06 12.68
C PHE A 155 11.83 11.02 13.85
N ALA A 156 10.70 11.67 14.04
CA ALA A 156 10.46 12.49 15.21
C ALA A 156 10.27 11.60 16.46
N SER A 157 10.58 12.15 17.64
CA SER A 157 10.47 11.44 18.93
C SER A 157 9.04 10.96 19.25
N LEU A 158 8.03 11.51 18.59
CA LEU A 158 6.63 11.13 18.77
C LEU A 158 6.30 9.73 18.18
N ASN A 159 7.20 9.14 17.40
CA ASN A 159 7.02 7.81 16.80
C ASN A 159 7.58 6.65 17.66
N VAL A 160 8.13 6.98 18.77
CA VAL A 160 8.78 6.00 19.67
C VAL A 160 7.79 5.43 20.68
#